data_a90e4dc1170291e777502c33653127ce
#
_entry.id   a90e4dc1170291e777502c33653127ce
#
_cell.length_a   1.000
_cell.length_b   1.000
_cell.length_c   1.000
_cell.angle_alpha   90.00
_cell.angle_beta   90.00
_cell.angle_gamma   90.00
#
_symmetry.space_group_name_H-M   'P 1'
#
loop_
_entity.id
_entity.type
_entity.pdbx_description
1 polymer ?
#
loop_
_entity_poly.entity_id
_entity_poly.type
_entity_poly.pdbx_seq_one_letter_code
_entity_poly.pdbx_strand_id
1 'polypeptide(L)'
;MTASTDAAARFAFDQPLLSGGRHFSTADYHVARRFVERSTRGLFDLSLPSAREFRQYDVRSAQLGETRFSLVMVDSVSGYDIEMMDDPDLVLLHILMRGNAQLQQGAAKVEVAPAQMVVLEGMGRSHKRWYGTTQQLMVRLSRSRMERIVASETGIGIGDPLNFGVMQVLDLARVATLSNYLVTICRDLNDPQPCFDGHLGRLAERALVLLLLNAVPNNYKWAFAEESPSAAAPYYVRRVESYIREHAREPITTDDLVTVGGISARSIYHGFRRFRSTTPMGYLKAVRLDMARAALALGRRHGNASVTEAATAAGYSNLSQFSRDYRMRFRESPSQTLAEA
;
A
#
# COMPACT_ATOMS: atom_id res chain seq x y z
N MET A 1 1.16 -23.62 -22.13
CA MET A 1 2.23 -24.23 -21.34
C MET A 1 3.60 -23.55 -21.48
N THR A 2 3.84 -22.69 -22.45
CA THR A 2 5.16 -22.09 -22.75
C THR A 2 5.50 -20.83 -21.95
N ALA A 3 4.54 -20.06 -21.43
CA ALA A 3 4.79 -18.82 -20.69
C ALA A 3 5.28 -19.03 -19.25
N SER A 4 4.94 -20.15 -18.61
CA SER A 4 5.32 -20.44 -17.21
C SER A 4 6.81 -20.83 -17.08
N THR A 5 7.38 -21.47 -18.12
CA THR A 5 8.77 -21.92 -18.13
C THR A 5 9.74 -20.73 -18.28
N ASP A 6 9.34 -19.69 -19.01
CA ASP A 6 10.17 -18.50 -19.26
C ASP A 6 10.24 -17.58 -18.02
N ALA A 7 9.21 -17.52 -17.21
CA ALA A 7 9.21 -16.74 -15.96
C ALA A 7 10.11 -17.37 -14.88
N ALA A 8 10.15 -18.70 -14.77
CA ALA A 8 11.08 -19.39 -13.88
C ALA A 8 12.54 -19.23 -14.33
N ALA A 9 12.78 -19.19 -15.66
CA ALA A 9 14.09 -18.97 -16.25
C ALA A 9 14.67 -17.58 -15.93
N ARG A 10 13.83 -16.56 -15.68
CA ARG A 10 14.30 -15.22 -15.28
C ARG A 10 14.95 -15.17 -13.91
N PHE A 11 14.59 -16.09 -13.02
CA PHE A 11 15.25 -16.30 -11.72
C PHE A 11 16.34 -17.38 -11.78
N ALA A 12 16.57 -18.00 -12.96
CA ALA A 12 17.75 -18.83 -13.21
C ALA A 12 18.95 -17.90 -13.46
N PHE A 13 19.85 -17.84 -12.51
CA PHE A 13 21.11 -17.09 -12.63
C PHE A 13 22.25 -18.07 -12.90
N ASP A 14 23.21 -17.66 -13.70
CA ASP A 14 24.47 -18.38 -13.89
C ASP A 14 25.26 -18.49 -12.58
N GLN A 15 24.96 -17.63 -11.62
CA GLN A 15 25.50 -17.65 -10.26
C GLN A 15 24.37 -17.76 -9.23
N PRO A 16 24.64 -18.40 -8.07
CA PRO A 16 23.65 -18.49 -6.99
C PRO A 16 23.24 -17.09 -6.53
N LEU A 17 21.93 -16.83 -6.37
CA LEU A 17 21.40 -15.60 -5.79
C LEU A 17 21.98 -15.36 -4.40
N LEU A 18 22.18 -14.09 -4.04
CA LEU A 18 22.64 -13.63 -2.73
C LEU A 18 23.99 -14.24 -2.33
N SER A 19 24.89 -14.49 -3.29
CA SER A 19 26.21 -15.11 -3.06
C SER A 19 27.12 -14.22 -2.19
N GLY A 20 26.98 -12.89 -2.23
CA GLY A 20 27.66 -11.95 -1.36
C GLY A 20 27.07 -11.83 0.04
N GLY A 21 25.93 -12.46 0.30
CA GLY A 21 25.22 -12.40 1.58
C GLY A 21 25.75 -13.39 2.63
N ARG A 22 25.13 -13.36 3.81
CA ARG A 22 25.41 -14.35 4.85
C ARG A 22 24.94 -15.72 4.40
N HIS A 23 25.79 -16.71 4.51
CA HIS A 23 25.51 -18.09 4.10
C HIS A 23 25.56 -19.04 5.30
N PHE A 24 24.58 -19.94 5.38
CA PHE A 24 24.56 -21.04 6.33
C PHE A 24 24.06 -22.31 5.62
N SER A 25 24.74 -23.42 5.86
CA SER A 25 24.41 -24.71 5.25
C SER A 25 24.66 -25.85 6.22
N THR A 26 23.77 -26.85 6.24
CA THR A 26 23.91 -28.02 7.09
C THR A 26 23.13 -29.22 6.55
N ALA A 27 23.65 -30.43 6.75
CA ALA A 27 22.98 -31.70 6.51
C ALA A 27 22.33 -32.30 7.79
N ASP A 28 22.46 -31.62 8.91
CA ASP A 28 21.86 -32.04 10.19
C ASP A 28 20.56 -31.28 10.42
N TYR A 29 19.44 -32.03 10.52
CA TYR A 29 18.10 -31.49 10.76
C TYR A 29 18.01 -30.67 12.05
N HIS A 30 18.58 -31.16 13.15
CA HIS A 30 18.48 -30.47 14.45
C HIS A 30 19.27 -29.17 14.46
N VAL A 31 20.37 -29.13 13.72
CA VAL A 31 21.15 -27.90 13.51
C VAL A 31 20.37 -26.93 12.63
N ALA A 32 19.74 -27.40 11.54
CA ALA A 32 18.89 -26.59 10.68
C ALA A 32 17.71 -25.98 11.45
N ARG A 33 16.97 -26.79 12.22
CA ARG A 33 15.81 -26.33 13.02
C ARG A 33 16.22 -25.26 14.03
N ARG A 34 17.29 -25.48 14.79
CA ARG A 34 17.81 -24.48 15.75
C ARG A 34 18.27 -23.19 15.04
N PHE A 35 18.85 -23.33 13.85
CA PHE A 35 19.24 -22.15 13.06
C PHE A 35 18.00 -21.36 12.61
N VAL A 36 16.97 -22.00 12.08
CA VAL A 36 15.70 -21.37 11.68
C VAL A 36 15.10 -20.63 12.89
N GLU A 37 14.91 -21.29 14.01
CA GLU A 37 14.37 -20.71 15.24
C GLU A 37 15.14 -19.46 15.68
N ARG A 38 16.48 -19.54 15.80
CA ARG A 38 17.33 -18.44 16.24
C ARG A 38 17.37 -17.29 15.24
N SER A 39 17.57 -17.59 13.95
CA SER A 39 17.71 -16.56 12.90
C SER A 39 16.41 -15.78 12.64
N THR A 40 15.29 -16.39 12.98
CA THR A 40 13.95 -15.81 12.84
C THR A 40 13.35 -15.36 14.18
N ARG A 41 14.09 -15.52 15.29
CA ARG A 41 13.63 -15.20 16.65
C ARG A 41 12.33 -15.94 17.02
N GLY A 42 12.25 -17.22 16.65
CA GLY A 42 11.07 -18.06 16.90
C GLY A 42 9.87 -17.80 15.98
N LEU A 43 10.01 -16.93 14.97
CA LEU A 43 8.91 -16.67 14.02
C LEU A 43 8.59 -17.90 13.17
N PHE A 44 9.59 -18.69 12.80
CA PHE A 44 9.41 -19.92 12.02
C PHE A 44 9.89 -21.14 12.80
N ASP A 45 9.10 -22.20 12.75
CA ASP A 45 9.50 -23.53 13.24
C ASP A 45 9.54 -24.51 12.06
N LEU A 46 10.66 -25.22 11.92
CA LEU A 46 10.90 -26.24 10.90
C LEU A 46 10.62 -27.61 11.48
N SER A 47 9.73 -28.36 10.87
CA SER A 47 9.43 -29.75 11.25
C SER A 47 9.43 -30.69 10.06
N LEU A 48 9.75 -31.96 10.31
CA LEU A 48 9.75 -33.03 9.32
C LEU A 48 9.05 -34.28 9.89
N PRO A 49 8.41 -35.09 9.03
CA PRO A 49 7.87 -36.39 9.42
C PRO A 49 8.94 -37.33 9.95
N SER A 50 10.16 -37.29 9.36
CA SER A 50 11.29 -38.09 9.78
C SER A 50 12.61 -37.33 9.56
N ALA A 51 13.41 -37.16 10.61
CA ALA A 51 14.73 -36.55 10.53
C ALA A 51 15.70 -37.32 9.60
N ARG A 52 15.46 -38.64 9.37
CA ARG A 52 16.29 -39.47 8.47
C ARG A 52 16.11 -39.13 6.99
N GLU A 53 15.03 -38.45 6.64
CA GLU A 53 14.71 -38.04 5.27
C GLU A 53 15.23 -36.67 4.92
N PHE A 54 15.76 -35.95 5.89
CA PHE A 54 16.42 -34.66 5.69
C PHE A 54 17.81 -34.86 5.07
N ARG A 55 18.11 -34.10 4.05
CA ARG A 55 19.39 -34.16 3.32
C ARG A 55 20.20 -32.90 3.46
N GLN A 56 19.54 -31.73 3.27
CA GLN A 56 20.25 -30.45 3.25
C GLN A 56 19.32 -29.30 3.58
N TYR A 57 19.84 -28.34 4.31
CA TYR A 57 19.32 -26.98 4.43
C TYR A 57 20.41 -26.00 4.01
N ASP A 58 20.07 -25.10 3.10
CA ASP A 58 20.97 -24.05 2.64
C ASP A 58 20.20 -22.73 2.65
N VAL A 59 20.78 -21.69 3.23
CA VAL A 59 20.23 -20.35 3.22
C VAL A 59 21.28 -19.30 2.98
N ARG A 60 20.98 -18.39 2.07
CA ARG A 60 21.75 -17.18 1.83
C ARG A 60 20.86 -15.99 2.12
N SER A 61 21.37 -14.98 2.78
CA SER A 61 20.58 -13.81 3.14
C SER A 61 21.37 -12.52 2.99
N ALA A 62 20.70 -11.51 2.48
CA ALA A 62 21.21 -10.15 2.35
C ALA A 62 20.13 -9.16 2.79
N GLN A 63 20.50 -7.90 2.99
CA GLN A 63 19.60 -6.86 3.45
C GLN A 63 19.66 -5.64 2.54
N LEU A 64 18.49 -5.10 2.19
CA LEU A 64 18.31 -3.86 1.48
C LEU A 64 17.49 -2.91 2.38
N GLY A 65 18.12 -1.89 2.93
CA GLY A 65 17.45 -1.06 3.93
C GLY A 65 16.98 -1.86 5.15
N GLU A 66 15.68 -1.85 5.44
CA GLU A 66 15.04 -2.66 6.49
C GLU A 66 14.52 -4.01 5.95
N THR A 67 14.50 -4.19 4.62
CA THR A 67 13.96 -5.38 3.95
C THR A 67 15.01 -6.49 3.88
N ARG A 68 14.65 -7.70 4.29
CA ARG A 68 15.53 -8.88 4.25
C ARG A 68 15.16 -9.80 3.10
N PHE A 69 16.16 -10.17 2.32
CA PHE A 69 16.10 -11.17 1.27
C PHE A 69 16.74 -12.45 1.79
N SER A 70 16.10 -13.60 1.55
CA SER A 70 16.63 -14.92 1.94
C SER A 70 16.32 -15.92 0.83
N LEU A 71 17.35 -16.48 0.23
CA LEU A 71 17.23 -17.65 -0.64
C LEU A 71 17.36 -18.89 0.23
N VAL A 72 16.30 -19.66 0.32
CA VAL A 72 16.24 -20.89 1.13
C VAL A 72 16.08 -22.08 0.21
N MET A 73 16.95 -23.06 0.38
CA MET A 73 16.84 -24.38 -0.22
C MET A 73 16.74 -25.43 0.90
N VAL A 74 15.75 -26.31 0.77
CA VAL A 74 15.62 -27.48 1.65
C VAL A 74 15.49 -28.71 0.79
N ASP A 75 16.29 -29.72 1.06
CA ASP A 75 16.21 -31.03 0.44
C ASP A 75 15.75 -32.07 1.48
N SER A 76 14.56 -32.62 1.23
CA SER A 76 13.95 -33.66 2.07
C SER A 76 13.13 -34.59 1.18
N VAL A 77 13.17 -35.90 1.47
CA VAL A 77 12.50 -36.92 0.63
C VAL A 77 10.96 -36.78 0.73
N SER A 78 10.42 -36.72 1.94
CA SER A 78 8.97 -36.64 2.18
C SER A 78 8.44 -35.21 2.31
N GLY A 79 9.30 -34.21 2.08
CA GLY A 79 8.99 -32.80 2.32
C GLY A 79 9.17 -32.39 3.78
N TYR A 80 8.70 -31.20 4.10
CA TYR A 80 8.84 -30.59 5.41
C TYR A 80 7.73 -29.59 5.67
N ASP A 81 7.52 -29.26 6.94
CA ASP A 81 6.54 -28.29 7.35
C ASP A 81 7.23 -27.07 7.98
N ILE A 82 6.69 -25.90 7.75
CA ILE A 82 7.05 -24.64 8.41
C ILE A 82 5.80 -24.07 9.07
N GLU A 83 5.83 -23.92 10.37
CA GLU A 83 4.86 -23.09 11.08
C GLU A 83 5.39 -21.66 11.19
N MET A 84 4.56 -20.69 10.90
CA MET A 84 4.84 -19.27 11.11
C MET A 84 3.97 -18.76 12.24
N MET A 85 4.60 -18.20 13.26
CA MET A 85 3.94 -17.57 14.38
C MET A 85 3.38 -16.19 13.98
N ASP A 86 2.52 -15.66 14.85
CA ASP A 86 1.91 -14.34 14.66
C ASP A 86 2.96 -13.22 14.79
N ASP A 87 3.03 -12.36 13.79
CA ASP A 87 3.84 -11.14 13.78
C ASP A 87 3.10 -10.08 12.95
N PRO A 88 2.29 -9.21 13.60
CA PRO A 88 1.46 -8.23 12.90
C PRO A 88 2.24 -7.25 12.01
N ASP A 89 3.54 -7.05 12.26
CA ASP A 89 4.39 -6.18 11.44
C ASP A 89 4.98 -6.88 10.21
N LEU A 90 4.79 -8.19 10.07
CA LEU A 90 5.36 -8.96 8.97
C LEU A 90 4.48 -8.90 7.71
N VAL A 91 5.09 -8.55 6.59
CA VAL A 91 4.62 -8.86 5.22
C VAL A 91 5.70 -9.70 4.56
N LEU A 92 5.33 -10.87 4.06
CA LEU A 92 6.24 -11.85 3.52
C LEU A 92 5.89 -12.21 2.09
N LEU A 93 6.83 -11.99 1.17
CA LEU A 93 6.74 -12.51 -0.19
C LEU A 93 7.48 -13.83 -0.26
N HIS A 94 6.78 -14.89 -0.67
CA HIS A 94 7.39 -16.15 -1.05
C HIS A 94 7.35 -16.28 -2.57
N ILE A 95 8.51 -16.42 -3.19
CA ILE A 95 8.66 -16.69 -4.62
C ILE A 95 9.21 -18.09 -4.76
N LEU A 96 8.40 -18.99 -5.29
CA LEU A 96 8.80 -20.38 -5.45
C LEU A 96 9.58 -20.55 -6.76
N MET A 97 10.81 -21.02 -6.65
CA MET A 97 11.70 -21.26 -7.78
C MET A 97 11.74 -22.74 -8.18
N ARG A 98 11.67 -23.65 -7.19
CA ARG A 98 11.67 -25.10 -7.39
C ARG A 98 10.82 -25.79 -6.31
N GLY A 99 10.16 -26.90 -6.69
CA GLY A 99 9.28 -27.67 -5.82
C GLY A 99 7.85 -27.20 -5.84
N ASN A 100 7.03 -27.69 -4.92
CA ASN A 100 5.64 -27.28 -4.73
C ASN A 100 5.38 -27.05 -3.24
N ALA A 101 4.43 -26.18 -2.94
CA ALA A 101 4.04 -25.89 -1.57
C ALA A 101 2.53 -25.79 -1.44
N GLN A 102 2.03 -26.14 -0.26
CA GLN A 102 0.66 -25.88 0.16
C GLN A 102 0.72 -25.01 1.41
N LEU A 103 0.06 -23.86 1.35
CA LEU A 103 0.03 -22.89 2.42
C LEU A 103 -1.38 -22.78 2.98
N GLN A 104 -1.48 -22.69 4.30
CA GLN A 104 -2.75 -22.55 5.00
C GLN A 104 -2.64 -21.44 6.06
N GLN A 105 -3.62 -20.54 6.08
CA GLN A 105 -3.78 -19.51 7.11
C GLN A 105 -5.26 -19.37 7.45
N GLY A 106 -5.63 -19.72 8.67
CA GLY A 106 -7.04 -19.85 9.05
C GLY A 106 -7.76 -20.88 8.18
N ALA A 107 -8.89 -20.49 7.58
CA ALA A 107 -9.65 -21.34 6.66
C ALA A 107 -9.13 -21.31 5.22
N ALA A 108 -8.26 -20.36 4.88
CA ALA A 108 -7.73 -20.22 3.53
C ALA A 108 -6.59 -21.22 3.29
N LYS A 109 -6.63 -21.88 2.13
CA LYS A 109 -5.64 -22.86 1.69
C LYS A 109 -5.33 -22.62 0.22
N VAL A 110 -4.04 -22.52 -0.13
CA VAL A 110 -3.57 -22.31 -1.49
C VAL A 110 -2.42 -23.23 -1.83
N GLU A 111 -2.30 -23.57 -3.10
CA GLU A 111 -1.14 -24.27 -3.64
C GLU A 111 -0.28 -23.29 -4.42
N VAL A 112 1.04 -23.44 -4.30
CA VAL A 112 2.03 -22.59 -4.95
C VAL A 112 2.98 -23.45 -5.74
N ALA A 113 3.13 -23.12 -7.01
CA ALA A 113 4.01 -23.77 -7.96
C ALA A 113 5.20 -22.87 -8.36
N PRO A 114 6.23 -23.41 -9.04
CA PRO A 114 7.33 -22.60 -9.57
C PRO A 114 6.85 -21.45 -10.45
N ALA A 115 7.57 -20.33 -10.39
CA ALA A 115 7.24 -19.07 -11.04
C ALA A 115 5.99 -18.37 -10.48
N GLN A 116 5.54 -18.76 -9.30
CA GLN A 116 4.50 -18.07 -8.56
C GLN A 116 5.06 -17.38 -7.31
N MET A 117 4.42 -16.28 -6.98
CA MET A 117 4.65 -15.51 -5.76
C MET A 117 3.39 -15.56 -4.91
N VAL A 118 3.54 -15.72 -3.60
CA VAL A 118 2.46 -15.53 -2.65
C VAL A 118 2.82 -14.43 -1.66
N VAL A 119 1.85 -13.56 -1.37
CA VAL A 119 1.95 -12.55 -0.32
C VAL A 119 1.25 -13.09 0.91
N LEU A 120 1.98 -13.15 2.02
CA LEU A 120 1.50 -13.57 3.32
C LEU A 120 1.62 -12.42 4.30
N GLU A 121 0.58 -12.23 5.07
CA GLU A 121 0.60 -11.33 6.21
C GLU A 121 0.86 -12.13 7.49
N GLY A 122 1.64 -11.55 8.41
CA GLY A 122 1.97 -12.19 9.66
C GLY A 122 0.83 -12.19 10.70
N MET A 123 -0.40 -11.87 10.29
CA MET A 123 -1.58 -11.89 11.16
C MET A 123 -2.14 -13.31 11.26
N GLY A 124 -2.00 -13.90 12.45
CA GLY A 124 -2.40 -15.27 12.73
C GLY A 124 -1.35 -16.31 12.31
N ARG A 125 -1.45 -17.48 12.91
CA ARG A 125 -0.56 -18.60 12.58
C ARG A 125 -0.81 -19.08 11.16
N SER A 126 0.26 -19.42 10.43
CA SER A 126 0.17 -20.09 9.15
C SER A 126 0.99 -21.38 9.13
N HIS A 127 0.47 -22.38 8.45
CA HIS A 127 1.12 -23.66 8.21
C HIS A 127 1.49 -23.78 6.73
N LYS A 128 2.71 -24.23 6.46
CA LYS A 128 3.25 -24.36 5.11
C LYS A 128 3.82 -25.75 4.94
N ARG A 129 3.21 -26.55 4.07
CA ARG A 129 3.71 -27.85 3.67
C ARG A 129 4.49 -27.76 2.37
N TRP A 130 5.72 -28.22 2.38
CA TRP A 130 6.62 -28.24 1.24
C TRP A 130 6.86 -29.68 0.79
N TYR A 131 6.96 -29.90 -0.50
CA TYR A 131 7.06 -31.24 -1.09
C TYR A 131 8.42 -31.42 -1.77
N GLY A 132 9.20 -32.40 -1.30
CA GLY A 132 10.51 -32.74 -1.86
C GLY A 132 11.56 -31.65 -1.71
N THR A 133 12.45 -31.57 -2.69
CA THR A 133 13.46 -30.50 -2.76
C THR A 133 12.85 -29.20 -3.21
N THR A 134 12.98 -28.15 -2.39
CA THR A 134 12.43 -26.82 -2.69
C THR A 134 13.50 -25.76 -2.71
N GLN A 135 13.28 -24.74 -3.53
CA GLN A 135 14.08 -23.51 -3.52
C GLN A 135 13.14 -22.32 -3.62
N GLN A 136 13.28 -21.38 -2.70
CA GLN A 136 12.42 -20.22 -2.61
C GLN A 136 13.20 -18.96 -2.26
N LEU A 137 12.82 -17.85 -2.88
CA LEU A 137 13.24 -16.53 -2.46
C LEU A 137 12.16 -15.95 -1.52
N MET A 138 12.57 -15.65 -0.30
CA MET A 138 11.72 -14.98 0.69
C MET A 138 12.16 -13.52 0.82
N VAL A 139 11.20 -12.60 0.76
CA VAL A 139 11.41 -11.18 1.01
C VAL A 139 10.55 -10.76 2.20
N ARG A 140 11.21 -10.39 3.30
CA ARG A 140 10.55 -9.96 4.54
C ARG A 140 10.53 -8.45 4.60
N LEU A 141 9.33 -7.88 4.68
CA LEU A 141 9.09 -6.44 4.81
C LEU A 141 8.40 -6.15 6.15
N SER A 142 8.62 -4.97 6.68
CA SER A 142 7.89 -4.44 7.83
C SER A 142 6.63 -3.72 7.33
N ARG A 143 5.46 -4.09 7.84
CA ARG A 143 4.18 -3.43 7.53
C ARG A 143 4.23 -1.96 7.92
N SER A 144 4.68 -1.64 9.13
CA SER A 144 4.79 -0.26 9.62
C SER A 144 5.74 0.58 8.75
N ARG A 145 6.80 -0.03 8.20
CA ARG A 145 7.69 0.63 7.23
C ARG A 145 6.96 0.94 5.92
N MET A 146 6.21 -0.02 5.39
CA MET A 146 5.41 0.17 4.18
C MET A 146 4.36 1.27 4.37
N GLU A 147 3.68 1.29 5.50
CA GLU A 147 2.70 2.32 5.86
C GLU A 147 3.31 3.71 5.94
N ARG A 148 4.51 3.84 6.53
CA ARG A 148 5.25 5.11 6.50
C ARG A 148 5.58 5.57 5.09
N ILE A 149 5.93 4.63 4.19
CA ILE A 149 6.16 4.95 2.78
C ILE A 149 4.86 5.41 2.10
N VAL A 150 3.74 4.70 2.29
CA VAL A 150 2.42 5.13 1.79
C VAL A 150 2.09 6.54 2.26
N ALA A 151 2.20 6.80 3.56
CA ALA A 151 1.91 8.11 4.13
C ALA A 151 2.81 9.22 3.56
N SER A 152 4.11 8.93 3.39
CA SER A 152 5.06 9.92 2.84
C SER A 152 4.85 10.23 1.36
N GLU A 153 4.43 9.22 0.56
CA GLU A 153 4.18 9.39 -0.88
C GLU A 153 2.86 10.08 -1.17
N THR A 154 1.83 9.70 -0.44
CA THR A 154 0.46 10.11 -0.74
C THR A 154 0.00 11.29 0.10
N GLY A 155 0.68 11.60 1.20
CA GLY A 155 0.24 12.55 2.22
C GLY A 155 -1.00 12.10 3.01
N ILE A 156 -1.41 10.83 2.85
CA ILE A 156 -2.58 10.26 3.51
C ILE A 156 -2.13 9.63 4.84
N GLY A 157 -2.84 9.95 5.93
CA GLY A 157 -2.66 9.24 7.20
C GLY A 157 -3.15 7.80 7.07
N ILE A 158 -2.45 6.87 7.71
CA ILE A 158 -2.87 5.47 7.80
C ILE A 158 -3.97 5.37 8.85
N GLY A 159 -5.20 5.20 8.40
CA GLY A 159 -6.38 4.99 9.29
C GLY A 159 -6.54 3.52 9.66
N ASP A 160 -6.57 2.66 8.65
CA ASP A 160 -6.59 1.20 8.81
C ASP A 160 -5.23 0.61 8.47
N PRO A 161 -4.79 -0.46 9.15
CA PRO A 161 -3.55 -1.15 8.81
C PRO A 161 -3.52 -1.57 7.34
N LEU A 162 -2.33 -1.50 6.71
CA LEU A 162 -2.13 -2.01 5.36
C LEU A 162 -2.49 -3.49 5.30
N ASN A 163 -3.33 -3.86 4.35
CA ASN A 163 -3.86 -5.20 4.20
C ASN A 163 -3.87 -5.61 2.71
N PHE A 164 -3.30 -6.77 2.40
CA PHE A 164 -3.29 -7.39 1.07
C PHE A 164 -4.41 -8.42 0.90
N GLY A 165 -5.18 -8.69 1.95
CA GLY A 165 -6.17 -9.77 1.97
C GLY A 165 -5.56 -11.14 2.23
N VAL A 166 -6.37 -12.17 2.12
CA VAL A 166 -5.94 -13.54 2.43
C VAL A 166 -5.12 -14.10 1.27
N MET A 167 -3.88 -14.52 1.56
CA MET A 167 -2.94 -15.28 0.71
C MET A 167 -3.18 -15.17 -0.81
N GLN A 168 -2.69 -14.09 -1.42
CA GLN A 168 -2.81 -13.93 -2.87
C GLN A 168 -1.68 -14.63 -3.59
N VAL A 169 -2.02 -15.58 -4.46
CA VAL A 169 -1.07 -16.25 -5.36
C VAL A 169 -1.06 -15.53 -6.70
N LEU A 170 0.10 -15.13 -7.17
CA LEU A 170 0.31 -14.35 -8.37
C LEU A 170 1.36 -15.03 -9.26
N ASP A 171 1.07 -15.17 -10.54
CA ASP A 171 2.08 -15.56 -11.53
C ASP A 171 3.08 -14.41 -11.73
N LEU A 172 4.38 -14.69 -11.68
CA LEU A 172 5.43 -13.69 -11.85
C LEU A 172 5.34 -12.95 -13.20
N ALA A 173 4.81 -13.61 -14.22
CA ALA A 173 4.60 -12.99 -15.54
C ALA A 173 3.56 -11.86 -15.49
N ARG A 174 2.53 -11.96 -14.61
CA ARG A 174 1.49 -10.93 -14.43
C ARG A 174 1.99 -9.71 -13.66
N VAL A 175 3.05 -9.87 -12.88
CA VAL A 175 3.70 -8.81 -12.10
C VAL A 175 5.13 -8.57 -12.59
N ALA A 176 5.32 -8.57 -13.91
CA ALA A 176 6.64 -8.57 -14.56
C ALA A 176 7.55 -7.42 -14.09
N THR A 177 7.03 -6.22 -13.91
CA THR A 177 7.82 -5.07 -13.43
C THR A 177 8.37 -5.33 -12.02
N LEU A 178 7.53 -5.81 -11.09
CA LEU A 178 7.94 -6.17 -9.74
C LEU A 178 8.95 -7.32 -9.77
N SER A 179 8.69 -8.38 -10.55
CA SER A 179 9.58 -9.54 -10.64
C SER A 179 10.95 -9.17 -11.23
N ASN A 180 11.01 -8.34 -12.26
CA ASN A 180 12.26 -7.85 -12.85
C ASN A 180 13.03 -6.97 -11.85
N TYR A 181 12.33 -6.16 -11.06
CA TYR A 181 12.97 -5.32 -10.05
C TYR A 181 13.56 -6.15 -8.91
N LEU A 182 12.85 -7.20 -8.45
CA LEU A 182 13.39 -8.16 -7.47
C LEU A 182 14.66 -8.85 -8.00
N VAL A 183 14.67 -9.24 -9.28
CA VAL A 183 15.86 -9.79 -9.95
C VAL A 183 17.01 -8.78 -9.93
N THR A 184 16.75 -7.52 -10.23
CA THR A 184 17.76 -6.45 -10.22
C THR A 184 18.37 -6.28 -8.84
N ILE A 185 17.53 -6.23 -7.79
CA ILE A 185 17.98 -6.16 -6.40
C ILE A 185 18.84 -7.38 -6.05
N CYS A 186 18.39 -8.60 -6.37
CA CYS A 186 19.14 -9.81 -6.07
C CYS A 186 20.49 -9.89 -6.78
N ARG A 187 20.59 -9.33 -8.00
CA ARG A 187 21.87 -9.21 -8.73
C ARG A 187 22.80 -8.21 -8.06
N ASP A 188 22.29 -7.07 -7.69
CA ASP A 188 23.08 -6.05 -6.99
C ASP A 188 23.60 -6.58 -5.64
N LEU A 189 22.76 -7.29 -4.89
CA LEU A 189 23.15 -7.91 -3.61
C LEU A 189 24.11 -9.11 -3.75
N ASN A 190 24.38 -9.57 -4.98
CA ASN A 190 25.47 -10.54 -5.27
C ASN A 190 26.82 -9.87 -5.38
N ASP A 191 26.86 -8.58 -5.68
CA ASP A 191 28.09 -7.83 -5.85
C ASP A 191 28.77 -7.61 -4.49
N PRO A 192 30.09 -7.80 -4.36
CA PRO A 192 30.84 -7.43 -3.15
C PRO A 192 30.77 -5.92 -2.83
N GLN A 193 30.48 -5.09 -3.82
CA GLN A 193 30.27 -3.65 -3.68
C GLN A 193 28.91 -3.27 -4.31
N PRO A 194 27.79 -3.58 -3.62
CA PRO A 194 26.47 -3.34 -4.17
C PRO A 194 26.22 -1.84 -4.39
N CYS A 195 25.62 -1.51 -5.53
CA CYS A 195 25.18 -0.14 -5.81
C CYS A 195 24.08 0.31 -4.85
N PHE A 196 23.20 -0.62 -4.47
CA PHE A 196 22.10 -0.35 -3.54
C PHE A 196 22.56 -0.41 -2.07
N ASP A 197 23.49 0.46 -1.71
CA ASP A 197 23.93 0.63 -0.33
C ASP A 197 23.55 2.02 0.22
N GLY A 198 23.52 2.16 1.52
CA GLY A 198 23.29 3.43 2.21
C GLY A 198 22.03 4.15 1.74
N HIS A 199 22.19 5.34 1.14
CA HIS A 199 21.06 6.16 0.66
C HIS A 199 20.36 5.51 -0.53
N LEU A 200 21.10 4.98 -1.50
CA LEU A 200 20.54 4.32 -2.69
C LEU A 200 19.79 3.05 -2.30
N GLY A 201 20.27 2.29 -1.33
CA GLY A 201 19.55 1.13 -0.78
C GLY A 201 18.18 1.50 -0.21
N ARG A 202 18.08 2.62 0.52
CA ARG A 202 16.78 3.11 1.01
C ARG A 202 15.84 3.56 -0.10
N LEU A 203 16.36 4.15 -1.18
CA LEU A 203 15.56 4.51 -2.35
C LEU A 203 15.09 3.27 -3.11
N ALA A 204 15.97 2.28 -3.27
CA ALA A 204 15.64 1.02 -3.90
C ALA A 204 14.58 0.23 -3.10
N GLU A 205 14.69 0.19 -1.76
CA GLU A 205 13.66 -0.37 -0.88
C GLU A 205 12.32 0.34 -1.06
N ARG A 206 12.32 1.67 -1.07
CA ARG A 206 11.11 2.48 -1.28
C ARG A 206 10.45 2.16 -2.63
N ALA A 207 11.24 2.06 -3.70
CA ALA A 207 10.75 1.67 -5.03
C ALA A 207 10.16 0.25 -5.02
N LEU A 208 10.79 -0.71 -4.33
CA LEU A 208 10.26 -2.06 -4.16
C LEU A 208 8.88 -2.06 -3.50
N VAL A 209 8.72 -1.32 -2.40
CA VAL A 209 7.44 -1.20 -1.69
C VAL A 209 6.36 -0.60 -2.60
N LEU A 210 6.67 0.46 -3.33
CA LEU A 210 5.71 1.11 -4.24
C LEU A 210 5.30 0.20 -5.40
N LEU A 211 6.25 -0.56 -5.97
CA LEU A 211 5.96 -1.56 -7.01
C LEU A 211 5.08 -2.67 -6.47
N LEU A 212 5.33 -3.16 -5.25
CA LEU A 212 4.52 -4.17 -4.59
C LEU A 212 3.09 -3.67 -4.37
N LEU A 213 2.91 -2.47 -3.80
CA LEU A 213 1.60 -1.86 -3.55
C LEU A 213 0.81 -1.60 -4.83
N ASN A 214 1.50 -1.32 -5.93
CA ASN A 214 0.84 -1.15 -7.23
C ASN A 214 0.52 -2.49 -7.90
N ALA A 215 1.38 -3.49 -7.78
CA ALA A 215 1.22 -4.79 -8.44
C ALA A 215 0.19 -5.68 -7.76
N VAL A 216 0.13 -5.66 -6.41
CA VAL A 216 -0.69 -6.56 -5.60
C VAL A 216 -1.92 -5.81 -5.08
N PRO A 217 -3.15 -6.38 -5.18
CA PRO A 217 -4.34 -5.81 -4.55
C PRO A 217 -4.13 -5.56 -3.06
N ASN A 218 -4.50 -4.37 -2.58
CA ASN A 218 -4.42 -3.98 -1.19
C ASN A 218 -5.40 -2.82 -0.91
N ASN A 219 -5.65 -2.53 0.38
CA ASN A 219 -6.59 -1.49 0.78
C ASN A 219 -6.13 -0.05 0.52
N TYR A 220 -4.86 0.18 0.13
CA TYR A 220 -4.31 1.50 -0.25
C TYR A 220 -4.02 1.65 -1.75
N LYS A 221 -4.34 0.65 -2.58
CA LYS A 221 -4.08 0.69 -4.03
C LYS A 221 -4.67 1.93 -4.70
N TRP A 222 -5.84 2.36 -4.26
CA TRP A 222 -6.52 3.57 -4.75
C TRP A 222 -5.68 4.86 -4.54
N ALA A 223 -4.80 4.89 -3.53
CA ALA A 223 -3.98 6.06 -3.23
C ALA A 223 -2.89 6.33 -4.29
N PHE A 224 -2.56 5.32 -5.10
CA PHE A 224 -1.56 5.36 -6.18
C PHE A 224 -2.18 5.37 -7.58
N ALA A 225 -3.50 5.26 -7.70
CA ALA A 225 -4.16 5.31 -9.01
C ALA A 225 -3.97 6.70 -9.62
N GLU A 226 -3.42 6.76 -10.84
CA GLU A 226 -3.45 7.97 -11.65
C GLU A 226 -4.90 8.36 -11.94
N GLU A 227 -5.20 9.65 -11.84
CA GLU A 227 -6.56 10.15 -11.96
C GLU A 227 -7.14 9.86 -13.33
N SER A 228 -8.15 8.98 -13.38
CA SER A 228 -9.29 9.24 -14.27
C SER A 228 -10.15 10.31 -13.57
N PRO A 229 -10.65 11.36 -14.26
CA PRO A 229 -11.54 12.37 -13.66
C PRO A 229 -12.84 11.79 -13.05
N SER A 230 -13.05 10.50 -13.21
CA SER A 230 -14.19 9.69 -12.75
C SER A 230 -13.89 8.80 -11.54
N ALA A 231 -12.66 8.79 -10.98
CA ALA A 231 -12.39 8.01 -9.78
C ALA A 231 -13.17 8.57 -8.59
N ALA A 232 -14.06 7.77 -8.03
CA ALA A 232 -14.83 8.15 -6.84
C ALA A 232 -13.85 8.59 -5.74
N ALA A 233 -13.99 9.84 -5.26
CA ALA A 233 -13.16 10.38 -4.21
C ALA A 233 -13.14 9.45 -2.99
N PRO A 234 -12.02 9.36 -2.26
CA PRO A 234 -11.92 8.56 -1.04
C PRO A 234 -13.05 8.86 -0.05
N TYR A 235 -13.39 7.87 0.76
CA TYR A 235 -14.48 8.00 1.73
C TYR A 235 -14.35 9.25 2.61
N TYR A 236 -13.16 9.57 3.11
CA TYR A 236 -12.94 10.74 3.94
C TYR A 236 -13.17 12.07 3.18
N VAL A 237 -12.80 12.15 1.89
CA VAL A 237 -13.08 13.33 1.07
C VAL A 237 -14.59 13.51 0.91
N ARG A 238 -15.31 12.42 0.57
CA ARG A 238 -16.78 12.46 0.44
C ARG A 238 -17.47 12.82 1.75
N ARG A 239 -16.97 12.28 2.88
CA ARG A 239 -17.51 12.58 4.21
C ARG A 239 -17.33 14.06 4.59
N VAL A 240 -16.12 14.60 4.33
CA VAL A 240 -15.84 16.02 4.54
C VAL A 240 -16.65 16.90 3.59
N GLU A 241 -16.84 16.50 2.32
CA GLU A 241 -17.73 17.20 1.39
C GLU A 241 -19.19 17.25 1.86
N SER A 242 -19.75 16.12 2.29
CA SER A 242 -21.12 16.07 2.83
C SER A 242 -21.25 16.99 4.03
N TYR A 243 -20.32 16.91 4.98
CA TYR A 243 -20.31 17.79 6.14
C TYR A 243 -20.24 19.28 5.74
N ILE A 244 -19.36 19.65 4.82
CA ILE A 244 -19.27 21.03 4.33
C ILE A 244 -20.60 21.49 3.71
N ARG A 245 -21.28 20.66 2.92
CA ARG A 245 -22.57 21.01 2.31
C ARG A 245 -23.69 21.16 3.31
N GLU A 246 -23.73 20.28 4.31
CA GLU A 246 -24.74 20.27 5.36
C GLU A 246 -24.59 21.46 6.31
N HIS A 247 -23.32 21.81 6.66
CA HIS A 247 -22.98 22.86 7.65
C HIS A 247 -22.42 24.14 7.02
N ALA A 248 -22.54 24.35 5.69
CA ALA A 248 -21.92 25.47 5.00
C ALA A 248 -22.24 26.84 5.59
N ARG A 249 -23.39 27.00 6.25
CA ARG A 249 -23.85 28.25 6.90
C ARG A 249 -23.15 28.52 8.23
N GLU A 250 -22.58 27.51 8.84
CA GLU A 250 -21.92 27.56 10.14
C GLU A 250 -20.44 27.90 10.01
N PRO A 251 -19.79 28.38 11.08
CA PRO A 251 -18.35 28.55 11.10
C PRO A 251 -17.67 27.17 11.13
N ILE A 252 -17.13 26.73 10.00
CA ILE A 252 -16.37 25.49 9.86
C ILE A 252 -14.90 25.79 10.01
N THR A 253 -14.22 25.08 10.91
CA THR A 253 -12.76 25.12 11.13
C THR A 253 -12.05 23.92 10.52
N THR A 254 -10.72 23.99 10.40
CA THR A 254 -9.91 22.84 9.96
C THR A 254 -10.02 21.67 10.95
N ASP A 255 -10.15 21.95 12.25
CA ASP A 255 -10.26 20.92 13.29
C ASP A 255 -11.59 20.15 13.20
N ASP A 256 -12.69 20.82 12.82
CA ASP A 256 -13.96 20.15 12.52
C ASP A 256 -13.80 19.16 11.38
N LEU A 257 -13.08 19.58 10.32
CA LEU A 257 -12.83 18.73 9.15
C LEU A 257 -11.93 17.52 9.49
N VAL A 258 -10.96 17.72 10.41
CA VAL A 258 -10.10 16.63 10.93
C VAL A 258 -10.95 15.62 11.71
N THR A 259 -11.80 16.11 12.58
CA THR A 259 -12.71 15.27 13.38
C THR A 259 -13.66 14.47 12.50
N VAL A 260 -14.27 15.14 11.51
CA VAL A 260 -15.20 14.51 10.57
C VAL A 260 -14.48 13.52 9.65
N GLY A 261 -13.31 13.89 9.10
CA GLY A 261 -12.54 13.04 8.19
C GLY A 261 -11.89 11.85 8.88
N GLY A 262 -11.61 11.95 10.18
CA GLY A 262 -10.88 10.94 10.95
C GLY A 262 -9.40 10.82 10.56
N ILE A 263 -8.84 11.84 9.91
CA ILE A 263 -7.47 11.88 9.42
C ILE A 263 -6.85 13.29 9.57
N SER A 264 -5.52 13.42 9.40
CA SER A 264 -4.83 14.69 9.57
C SER A 264 -5.30 15.77 8.59
N ALA A 265 -5.21 17.06 9.01
CA ALA A 265 -5.49 18.21 8.15
C ALA A 265 -4.71 18.14 6.82
N ARG A 266 -3.42 17.79 6.88
CA ARG A 266 -2.57 17.62 5.70
C ARG A 266 -3.15 16.62 4.69
N SER A 267 -3.64 15.49 5.19
CA SER A 267 -4.25 14.44 4.36
C SER A 267 -5.56 14.90 3.72
N ILE A 268 -6.40 15.64 4.47
CA ILE A 268 -7.65 16.22 3.95
C ILE A 268 -7.33 17.24 2.84
N TYR A 269 -6.39 18.16 3.06
CA TYR A 269 -5.99 19.17 2.07
C TYR A 269 -5.40 18.52 0.82
N HIS A 270 -4.58 17.48 0.98
CA HIS A 270 -4.04 16.72 -0.14
C HIS A 270 -5.16 16.03 -0.95
N GLY A 271 -6.09 15.35 -0.26
CA GLY A 271 -7.24 14.69 -0.89
C GLY A 271 -8.12 15.69 -1.68
N PHE A 272 -8.46 16.83 -1.10
CA PHE A 272 -9.23 17.86 -1.81
C PHE A 272 -8.51 18.44 -3.02
N ARG A 273 -7.19 18.70 -2.93
CA ARG A 273 -6.40 19.12 -4.09
C ARG A 273 -6.41 18.07 -5.18
N ARG A 274 -6.21 16.80 -4.81
CA ARG A 274 -6.13 15.68 -5.76
C ARG A 274 -7.49 15.36 -6.42
N PHE A 275 -8.57 15.30 -5.64
CA PHE A 275 -9.87 14.81 -6.11
C PHE A 275 -10.88 15.90 -6.43
N ARG A 276 -10.62 17.17 -6.07
CA ARG A 276 -11.51 18.32 -6.28
C ARG A 276 -10.81 19.53 -6.86
N SER A 277 -9.50 19.45 -7.13
CA SER A 277 -8.68 20.54 -7.65
C SER A 277 -8.78 21.84 -6.83
N THR A 278 -9.09 21.71 -5.53
CA THR A 278 -9.26 22.83 -4.60
C THR A 278 -8.81 22.44 -3.20
N THR A 279 -8.84 23.39 -2.25
CA THR A 279 -8.68 23.10 -0.83
C THR A 279 -10.05 22.87 -0.17
N PRO A 280 -10.14 22.22 1.03
CA PRO A 280 -11.41 22.09 1.77
C PRO A 280 -12.09 23.44 2.01
N MET A 281 -11.31 24.45 2.43
CA MET A 281 -11.83 25.81 2.66
C MET A 281 -12.20 26.53 1.35
N GLY A 282 -11.50 26.22 0.25
CA GLY A 282 -11.87 26.68 -1.10
C GLY A 282 -13.19 26.04 -1.56
N TYR A 283 -13.41 24.76 -1.25
CA TYR A 283 -14.65 24.07 -1.52
C TYR A 283 -15.81 24.65 -0.71
N LEU A 284 -15.63 24.90 0.61
CA LEU A 284 -16.61 25.57 1.47
C LEU A 284 -17.00 26.95 0.90
N LYS A 285 -15.99 27.74 0.50
CA LYS A 285 -16.23 29.04 -0.15
C LYS A 285 -17.09 28.89 -1.40
N ALA A 286 -16.79 27.93 -2.26
CA ALA A 286 -17.55 27.67 -3.48
C ALA A 286 -19.01 27.33 -3.17
N VAL A 287 -19.26 26.43 -2.21
CA VAL A 287 -20.61 26.05 -1.78
C VAL A 287 -21.40 27.27 -1.27
N ARG A 288 -20.79 28.09 -0.42
CA ARG A 288 -21.41 29.33 0.10
C ARG A 288 -21.80 30.31 -1.01
N LEU A 289 -20.92 30.49 -2.01
CA LEU A 289 -21.18 31.38 -3.14
C LEU A 289 -22.31 30.85 -4.03
N ASP A 290 -22.38 29.54 -4.27
CA ASP A 290 -23.45 28.91 -5.03
C ASP A 290 -24.80 29.05 -4.30
N MET A 291 -24.82 28.87 -2.98
CA MET A 291 -26.01 29.12 -2.15
C MET A 291 -26.48 30.57 -2.21
N ALA A 292 -25.56 31.54 -2.10
CA ALA A 292 -25.90 32.95 -2.18
C ALA A 292 -26.45 33.32 -3.55
N ARG A 293 -25.86 32.79 -4.64
CA ARG A 293 -26.34 32.99 -6.01
C ARG A 293 -27.75 32.44 -6.19
N ALA A 294 -28.02 31.26 -5.72
CA ALA A 294 -29.33 30.66 -5.74
C ALA A 294 -30.38 31.49 -4.98
N ALA A 295 -29.99 32.01 -3.78
CA ALA A 295 -30.88 32.89 -2.99
C ALA A 295 -31.17 34.21 -3.68
N LEU A 296 -30.16 34.85 -4.30
CA LEU A 296 -30.35 36.10 -5.09
C LEU A 296 -31.27 35.86 -6.30
N ALA A 297 -31.06 34.76 -7.05
CA ALA A 297 -31.89 34.44 -8.20
C ALA A 297 -33.35 34.11 -7.81
N LEU A 298 -33.56 33.46 -6.69
CA LEU A 298 -34.89 33.16 -6.14
C LEU A 298 -35.57 34.42 -5.62
N GLY A 299 -34.86 35.24 -4.82
CA GLY A 299 -35.40 36.46 -4.25
C GLY A 299 -35.71 37.52 -5.27
N ARG A 300 -34.99 37.56 -6.40
CA ARG A 300 -35.35 38.37 -7.59
C ARG A 300 -36.75 38.04 -8.10
N ARG A 301 -37.11 36.76 -8.17
CA ARG A 301 -38.45 36.33 -8.65
C ARG A 301 -39.56 36.75 -7.70
N HIS A 302 -39.28 36.92 -6.42
CA HIS A 302 -40.25 37.28 -5.42
C HIS A 302 -40.21 38.77 -4.98
N GLY A 303 -39.28 39.56 -5.55
CA GLY A 303 -39.19 41.01 -5.31
C GLY A 303 -38.73 41.43 -3.88
N ASN A 304 -38.15 40.53 -3.12
CA ASN A 304 -37.81 40.73 -1.69
C ASN A 304 -36.38 40.30 -1.31
N ALA A 305 -35.44 40.23 -2.25
CA ALA A 305 -34.07 39.81 -1.93
C ALA A 305 -33.15 41.00 -1.61
N SER A 306 -32.32 40.79 -0.58
CA SER A 306 -31.20 41.68 -0.24
C SER A 306 -29.87 40.96 -0.43
N VAL A 307 -28.88 41.66 -1.05
CA VAL A 307 -27.51 41.12 -1.16
C VAL A 307 -26.91 40.81 0.20
N THR A 308 -27.20 41.66 1.20
CA THR A 308 -26.75 41.46 2.59
C THR A 308 -27.34 40.17 3.19
N GLU A 309 -28.65 39.98 3.06
CA GLU A 309 -29.32 38.78 3.55
C GLU A 309 -28.84 37.51 2.88
N ALA A 310 -28.68 37.53 1.54
CA ALA A 310 -28.16 36.39 0.81
C ALA A 310 -26.72 36.01 1.23
N ALA A 311 -25.87 37.00 1.45
CA ALA A 311 -24.50 36.79 1.94
C ALA A 311 -24.47 36.20 3.35
N THR A 312 -25.24 36.80 4.29
CA THR A 312 -25.31 36.34 5.67
C THR A 312 -25.91 34.93 5.76
N ALA A 313 -27.00 34.66 5.03
CA ALA A 313 -27.63 33.35 4.97
C ALA A 313 -26.71 32.27 4.39
N ALA A 314 -25.74 32.66 3.56
CA ALA A 314 -24.70 31.77 3.03
C ALA A 314 -23.47 31.63 3.95
N GLY A 315 -23.48 32.25 5.14
CA GLY A 315 -22.40 32.12 6.13
C GLY A 315 -21.24 33.10 5.93
N TYR A 316 -21.43 34.24 5.23
CA TYR A 316 -20.46 35.31 5.14
C TYR A 316 -20.71 36.35 6.23
N SER A 317 -19.69 36.65 7.02
CA SER A 317 -19.70 37.75 8.00
C SER A 317 -19.17 39.06 7.44
N ASN A 318 -18.43 39.03 6.31
CA ASN A 318 -17.82 40.20 5.68
C ASN A 318 -18.34 40.37 4.24
N LEU A 319 -19.17 41.41 4.04
CA LEU A 319 -19.79 41.71 2.75
C LEU A 319 -18.80 42.14 1.66
N SER A 320 -17.73 42.83 2.05
CA SER A 320 -16.69 43.24 1.08
C SER A 320 -15.93 42.04 0.53
N GLN A 321 -15.61 41.09 1.41
CA GLN A 321 -15.00 39.81 1.03
C GLN A 321 -15.97 38.99 0.18
N PHE A 322 -17.25 38.90 0.56
CA PHE A 322 -18.27 38.23 -0.23
C PHE A 322 -18.35 38.78 -1.65
N SER A 323 -18.48 40.11 -1.79
CA SER A 323 -18.61 40.75 -3.11
C SER A 323 -17.39 40.51 -4.00
N ARG A 324 -16.18 40.46 -3.43
CA ARG A 324 -14.94 40.17 -4.15
C ARG A 324 -14.93 38.72 -4.63
N ASP A 325 -15.21 37.77 -3.71
CA ASP A 325 -15.21 36.33 -4.01
C ASP A 325 -16.30 35.99 -5.03
N TYR A 326 -17.46 36.61 -4.93
CA TYR A 326 -18.57 36.45 -5.86
C TYR A 326 -18.20 36.87 -7.29
N ARG A 327 -17.61 38.09 -7.43
CA ARG A 327 -17.14 38.58 -8.75
C ARG A 327 -16.05 37.66 -9.34
N MET A 328 -15.14 37.18 -8.51
CA MET A 328 -14.10 36.26 -8.99
C MET A 328 -14.69 34.98 -9.54
N ARG A 329 -15.73 34.43 -8.91
CA ARG A 329 -16.34 33.15 -9.29
C ARG A 329 -17.29 33.28 -10.47
N PHE A 330 -18.16 34.27 -10.44
CA PHE A 330 -19.27 34.38 -11.41
C PHE A 330 -19.06 35.44 -12.49
N ARG A 331 -17.99 36.23 -12.41
CA ARG A 331 -17.67 37.34 -13.34
C ARG A 331 -18.72 38.46 -13.35
N GLU A 332 -19.60 38.50 -12.36
CA GLU A 332 -20.65 39.51 -12.16
C GLU A 332 -20.72 39.89 -10.68
N SER A 333 -21.31 41.04 -10.35
CA SER A 333 -21.51 41.41 -8.93
C SER A 333 -22.82 40.77 -8.40
N PRO A 334 -22.94 40.59 -7.08
CA PRO A 334 -24.19 40.13 -6.46
C PRO A 334 -25.40 41.01 -6.81
N SER A 335 -25.18 42.33 -6.91
CA SER A 335 -26.21 43.30 -7.29
C SER A 335 -26.62 43.13 -8.76
N GLN A 336 -25.71 42.77 -9.66
CA GLN A 336 -26.03 42.46 -11.05
C GLN A 336 -26.89 41.20 -11.14
N THR A 337 -26.51 40.12 -10.46
CA THR A 337 -27.32 38.89 -10.39
C THR A 337 -28.76 39.18 -9.88
N LEU A 338 -28.91 40.14 -8.97
CA LEU A 338 -30.19 40.55 -8.42
C LEU A 338 -30.97 41.44 -9.39
N ALA A 339 -30.28 42.28 -10.22
CA ALA A 339 -30.88 43.25 -11.10
C ALA A 339 -31.21 42.74 -12.53
N GLU A 340 -30.48 41.73 -13.04
CA GLU A 340 -30.69 41.17 -14.37
C GLU A 340 -32.09 40.55 -14.51
N ALA A 341 -32.93 41.22 -15.31
CA ALA A 341 -34.27 40.83 -15.61
C ALA A 341 -34.33 39.72 -16.68
#